data_67e988c4cca73338069984126d6d4fb3
#
_entry.id   67e988c4cca73338069984126d6d4fb3
#
_cell.length_a   1.000
_cell.length_b   1.000
_cell.length_c   1.000
_cell.angle_alpha   90.00
_cell.angle_beta   90.00
_cell.angle_gamma   90.00
#
_symmetry.space_group_name_H-M   'P 1'
#
loop_
_entity.id
_entity.type
_entity.pdbx_description
1 polymer ?
#
loop_
_entity_poly.entity_id
_entity_poly.type
_entity_poly.pdbx_seq_one_letter_code
_entity_poly.pdbx_strand_id
1 'polypeptide(L)'
;MRETGVTTLDEALVNARGGDEVGFLVLWDALQPRLLRYLRVVGCDDVEDVAGETWLQVVRDLPKFKKDNADEFRAWLFTIARHRAIDAARSRRRFRDKVLATEPPAVTQGSPVEDEVFYELSTRQAVAMVAGLSKDQAEVVALRVIAGLDTEAVARILRKKPGAVRVALHRGLRALSDDPRIAQIEEVDL
;
A
#
# COMPACT_ATOMS: atom_id res chain seq x y z
N MET A 1 -10.54 -36.57 -3.64
CA MET A 1 -10.08 -35.67 -4.72
C MET A 1 -10.77 -34.36 -4.46
N ARG A 2 -10.08 -33.42 -3.75
CA ARG A 2 -10.65 -32.08 -3.46
C ARG A 2 -10.32 -31.22 -4.67
N GLU A 3 -11.36 -30.75 -5.36
CA GLU A 3 -11.23 -29.74 -6.40
C GLU A 3 -10.56 -28.52 -5.77
N THR A 4 -9.40 -28.15 -6.28
CA THR A 4 -8.75 -26.88 -6.03
C THR A 4 -9.54 -25.79 -6.76
N GLY A 5 -10.74 -25.51 -6.24
CA GLY A 5 -11.48 -24.32 -6.63
C GLY A 5 -10.66 -23.09 -6.20
N VAL A 6 -10.46 -22.15 -7.13
CA VAL A 6 -9.83 -20.87 -6.84
C VAL A 6 -10.71 -20.18 -5.79
N THR A 7 -10.26 -20.15 -4.54
CA THR A 7 -10.96 -19.45 -3.46
C THR A 7 -11.01 -17.96 -3.79
N THR A 8 -12.18 -17.40 -3.92
CA THR A 8 -12.33 -15.96 -4.14
C THR A 8 -11.91 -15.19 -2.90
N LEU A 9 -11.51 -13.92 -3.06
CA LEU A 9 -11.15 -13.10 -1.89
C LEU A 9 -12.34 -12.89 -0.93
N ASP A 10 -13.56 -12.92 -1.42
CA ASP A 10 -14.77 -12.83 -0.59
C ASP A 10 -14.93 -14.10 0.28
N GLU A 11 -14.76 -15.29 -0.31
CA GLU A 11 -14.76 -16.55 0.43
C GLU A 11 -13.60 -16.63 1.43
N ALA A 12 -12.40 -16.23 1.02
CA ALA A 12 -11.24 -16.16 1.89
C ALA A 12 -11.49 -15.25 3.11
N LEU A 13 -12.15 -14.11 2.91
CA LEU A 13 -12.52 -13.18 3.97
C LEU A 13 -13.50 -13.80 4.97
N VAL A 14 -14.52 -14.48 4.48
CA VAL A 14 -15.50 -15.17 5.35
C VAL A 14 -14.82 -16.25 6.17
N ASN A 15 -13.96 -17.06 5.54
CA ASN A 15 -13.21 -18.14 6.19
C ASN A 15 -12.22 -17.58 7.25
N ALA A 16 -11.41 -16.58 6.87
CA ALA A 16 -10.46 -15.93 7.77
C ALA A 16 -11.15 -15.32 9.00
N ARG A 17 -12.33 -14.71 8.83
CA ARG A 17 -13.13 -14.18 9.94
C ARG A 17 -13.62 -15.30 10.88
N GLY A 18 -13.85 -16.48 10.36
CA GLY A 18 -14.17 -17.70 11.11
C GLY A 18 -12.96 -18.33 11.82
N GLY A 19 -11.76 -17.79 11.66
CA GLY A 19 -10.52 -18.29 12.23
C GLY A 19 -9.75 -19.27 11.34
N ASP A 20 -10.11 -19.39 10.06
CA ASP A 20 -9.40 -20.26 9.11
C ASP A 20 -8.09 -19.59 8.65
N GLU A 21 -6.96 -20.24 8.93
CA GLU A 21 -5.63 -19.76 8.57
C GLU A 21 -5.43 -19.71 7.05
N VAL A 22 -6.01 -20.67 6.31
CA VAL A 22 -5.86 -20.72 4.84
C VAL A 22 -6.54 -19.51 4.21
N GLY A 23 -7.75 -19.19 4.66
CA GLY A 23 -8.46 -17.99 4.22
C GLY A 23 -7.66 -16.72 4.51
N PHE A 24 -7.02 -16.64 5.70
CA PHE A 24 -6.16 -15.49 6.03
C PHE A 24 -4.92 -15.41 5.11
N LEU A 25 -4.26 -16.53 4.83
CA LEU A 25 -3.10 -16.56 3.94
C LEU A 25 -3.45 -16.09 2.53
N VAL A 26 -4.62 -16.47 1.99
CA VAL A 26 -5.08 -15.97 0.68
C VAL A 26 -5.24 -14.45 0.67
N LEU A 27 -5.80 -13.87 1.74
CA LEU A 27 -5.89 -12.41 1.87
C LEU A 27 -4.53 -11.75 1.98
N TRP A 28 -3.63 -12.35 2.76
CA TRP A 28 -2.26 -11.86 2.95
C TRP A 28 -1.50 -11.84 1.62
N ASP A 29 -1.44 -12.97 0.91
CA ASP A 29 -0.70 -13.09 -0.36
C ASP A 29 -1.20 -12.10 -1.41
N ALA A 30 -2.52 -11.88 -1.47
CA ALA A 30 -3.11 -10.94 -2.42
C ALA A 30 -2.85 -9.47 -2.07
N LEU A 31 -2.72 -9.12 -0.79
CA LEU A 31 -2.74 -7.72 -0.34
C LEU A 31 -1.39 -7.23 0.21
N GLN A 32 -0.54 -8.11 0.75
CA GLN A 32 0.77 -7.73 1.31
C GLN A 32 1.66 -6.99 0.29
N PRO A 33 1.84 -7.45 -0.96
CA PRO A 33 2.66 -6.72 -1.92
C PRO A 33 2.11 -5.33 -2.24
N ARG A 34 0.79 -5.18 -2.29
CA ARG A 34 0.12 -3.90 -2.53
C ARG A 34 0.28 -2.95 -1.34
N LEU A 35 0.20 -3.49 -0.12
CA LEU A 35 0.40 -2.75 1.12
C LEU A 35 1.81 -2.18 1.20
N LEU A 36 2.84 -3.00 0.95
CA LEU A 36 4.23 -2.56 0.96
C LEU A 36 4.50 -1.46 -0.08
N ARG A 37 4.00 -1.63 -1.30
CA ARG A 37 4.13 -0.60 -2.35
C ARG A 37 3.44 0.71 -1.95
N TYR A 38 2.24 0.63 -1.40
CA TYR A 38 1.53 1.82 -0.91
C TYR A 38 2.32 2.55 0.17
N LEU A 39 2.83 1.83 1.18
CA LEU A 39 3.60 2.42 2.27
C LEU A 39 4.89 3.09 1.77
N ARG A 40 5.56 2.51 0.77
CA ARG A 40 6.71 3.14 0.12
C ARG A 40 6.34 4.45 -0.58
N VAL A 41 5.22 4.47 -1.32
CA VAL A 41 4.74 5.68 -2.01
C VAL A 41 4.43 6.81 -1.04
N VAL A 42 3.81 6.52 0.10
CA VAL A 42 3.46 7.55 1.10
C VAL A 42 4.65 7.99 1.96
N GLY A 43 5.85 7.47 1.67
CA GLY A 43 7.10 7.87 2.34
C GLY A 43 7.23 7.30 3.75
N CYS A 44 6.80 6.06 3.93
CA CYS A 44 7.07 5.32 5.16
C CYS A 44 8.52 4.83 5.15
N ASP A 45 9.32 5.12 6.20
CA ASP A 45 10.71 4.66 6.29
C ASP A 45 10.76 3.19 6.77
N ASP A 46 9.95 2.82 7.77
CA ASP A 46 9.89 1.47 8.33
C ASP A 46 8.69 0.71 7.74
N VAL A 47 8.76 0.42 6.44
CA VAL A 47 7.65 -0.12 5.65
C VAL A 47 7.17 -1.47 6.18
N GLU A 48 8.11 -2.36 6.48
CA GLU A 48 7.86 -3.73 6.96
C GLU A 48 7.23 -3.71 8.35
N ASP A 49 7.72 -2.87 9.26
CA ASP A 49 7.18 -2.72 10.62
C ASP A 49 5.76 -2.16 10.60
N VAL A 50 5.51 -1.11 9.80
CA VAL A 50 4.18 -0.52 9.67
C VAL A 50 3.19 -1.49 8.99
N ALA A 51 3.66 -2.29 8.04
CA ALA A 51 2.85 -3.36 7.44
C ALA A 51 2.53 -4.44 8.48
N GLY A 52 3.52 -4.89 9.26
CA GLY A 52 3.33 -5.83 10.36
C GLY A 52 2.32 -5.34 11.39
N GLU A 53 2.46 -4.10 11.86
CA GLU A 53 1.49 -3.48 12.78
C GLU A 53 0.08 -3.36 12.18
N THR A 54 -0.01 -3.10 10.88
CA THR A 54 -1.28 -3.06 10.14
C THR A 54 -1.96 -4.42 10.18
N TRP A 55 -1.24 -5.50 9.86
CA TRP A 55 -1.78 -6.85 9.89
C TRP A 55 -2.10 -7.33 11.30
N LEU A 56 -1.29 -7.01 12.29
CA LEU A 56 -1.61 -7.31 13.70
C LEU A 56 -2.94 -6.67 14.13
N GLN A 57 -3.19 -5.44 13.70
CA GLN A 57 -4.49 -4.80 13.95
C GLN A 57 -5.61 -5.48 13.17
N VAL A 58 -5.38 -5.84 11.91
CA VAL A 58 -6.36 -6.59 11.10
C VAL A 58 -6.75 -7.88 11.80
N VAL A 59 -5.78 -8.72 12.20
CA VAL A 59 -6.06 -10.00 12.87
C VAL A 59 -6.88 -9.79 14.14
N ARG A 60 -6.55 -8.78 14.96
CA ARG A 60 -7.26 -8.47 16.20
C ARG A 60 -8.71 -8.05 15.96
N ASP A 61 -8.96 -7.28 14.92
CA ASP A 61 -10.25 -6.64 14.67
C ASP A 61 -11.10 -7.38 13.61
N LEU A 62 -10.51 -8.35 12.88
CA LEU A 62 -11.16 -9.15 11.85
C LEU A 62 -12.45 -9.84 12.33
N PRO A 63 -12.53 -10.42 13.54
CA PRO A 63 -13.77 -11.01 14.04
C PRO A 63 -14.93 -10.01 14.16
N LYS A 64 -14.63 -8.72 14.29
CA LYS A 64 -15.63 -7.64 14.39
C LYS A 64 -15.98 -7.03 13.03
N PHE A 65 -15.23 -7.38 11.98
CA PHE A 65 -15.49 -6.88 10.62
C PHE A 65 -16.75 -7.55 10.06
N LYS A 66 -17.79 -6.74 9.77
CA LYS A 66 -19.15 -7.23 9.45
C LYS A 66 -19.44 -7.33 7.95
N LYS A 67 -18.50 -6.96 7.10
CA LYS A 67 -18.69 -6.99 5.65
C LYS A 67 -18.14 -8.29 5.06
N ASP A 68 -18.81 -8.85 4.07
CA ASP A 68 -18.42 -10.07 3.38
C ASP A 68 -17.87 -9.77 1.97
N ASN A 69 -17.38 -8.56 1.77
CA ASN A 69 -16.92 -8.05 0.49
C ASN A 69 -15.43 -7.67 0.57
N ALA A 70 -14.62 -8.25 -0.29
CA ALA A 70 -13.17 -8.04 -0.33
C ALA A 70 -12.77 -6.59 -0.66
N ASP A 71 -13.59 -5.84 -1.41
CA ASP A 71 -13.31 -4.44 -1.70
C ASP A 71 -13.46 -3.56 -0.45
N GLU A 72 -14.48 -3.83 0.37
CA GLU A 72 -14.64 -3.16 1.66
C GLU A 72 -13.55 -3.57 2.65
N PHE A 73 -13.13 -4.85 2.65
CA PHE A 73 -11.99 -5.31 3.44
C PHE A 73 -10.70 -4.60 3.02
N ARG A 74 -10.46 -4.50 1.72
CA ARG A 74 -9.32 -3.78 1.16
C ARG A 74 -9.32 -2.32 1.59
N ALA A 75 -10.46 -1.64 1.47
CA ALA A 75 -10.60 -0.25 1.91
C ALA A 75 -10.33 -0.09 3.42
N TRP A 76 -10.77 -1.06 4.23
CA TRP A 76 -10.51 -1.07 5.66
C TRP A 76 -9.03 -1.30 5.98
N LEU A 77 -8.37 -2.27 5.34
CA LEU A 77 -6.93 -2.53 5.46
C LEU A 77 -6.11 -1.26 5.17
N PHE A 78 -6.37 -0.60 4.03
CA PHE A 78 -5.63 0.61 3.65
C PHE A 78 -5.98 1.82 4.53
N THR A 79 -7.16 1.85 5.16
CA THR A 79 -7.47 2.84 6.19
C THR A 79 -6.58 2.66 7.42
N ILE A 80 -6.41 1.42 7.89
CA ILE A 80 -5.51 1.10 9.01
C ILE A 80 -4.07 1.46 8.64
N ALA A 81 -3.59 1.00 7.48
CA ALA A 81 -2.24 1.26 6.99
C ALA A 81 -1.92 2.76 6.95
N ARG A 82 -2.86 3.55 6.42
CA ARG A 82 -2.73 5.00 6.37
C ARG A 82 -2.58 5.63 7.77
N HIS A 83 -3.39 5.21 8.72
CA HIS A 83 -3.31 5.70 10.09
C HIS A 83 -1.96 5.33 10.72
N ARG A 84 -1.52 4.08 10.56
CA ARG A 84 -0.21 3.61 11.05
C ARG A 84 0.95 4.39 10.45
N ALA A 85 0.95 4.63 9.13
CA ALA A 85 1.97 5.43 8.46
C ALA A 85 2.02 6.87 8.99
N ILE A 86 0.86 7.50 9.21
CA ILE A 86 0.79 8.85 9.78
C ILE A 86 1.32 8.87 11.20
N ASP A 87 0.98 7.88 12.03
CA ASP A 87 1.42 7.81 13.43
C ASP A 87 2.92 7.54 13.52
N ALA A 88 3.46 6.65 12.67
CA ALA A 88 4.89 6.43 12.54
C ALA A 88 5.66 7.70 12.15
N ALA A 89 5.17 8.42 11.14
CA ALA A 89 5.76 9.71 10.73
C ALA A 89 5.74 10.76 11.84
N ARG A 90 4.64 10.84 12.61
CA ARG A 90 4.53 11.76 13.76
C ARG A 90 5.48 11.38 14.90
N SER A 91 5.62 10.08 15.17
CA SER A 91 6.51 9.58 16.21
C SER A 91 7.97 9.90 15.88
N ARG A 92 8.39 9.65 14.63
CA ARG A 92 9.74 9.99 14.16
C ARG A 92 10.04 11.47 14.20
N ARG A 93 9.07 12.31 13.80
CA ARG A 93 9.24 13.76 13.90
C ARG A 93 9.48 14.20 15.34
N ARG A 94 8.68 13.70 16.29
CA ARG A 94 8.86 13.99 17.73
C ARG A 94 10.22 13.48 18.26
N PHE A 95 10.66 12.30 17.81
CA PHE A 95 11.96 11.77 18.19
C PHE A 95 13.09 12.62 17.60
N ARG A 96 13.01 13.00 16.33
CA ARG A 96 13.99 13.86 15.66
C ARG A 96 14.09 15.23 16.35
N ASP A 97 12.96 15.84 16.68
CA ASP A 97 12.90 17.13 17.40
C ASP A 97 13.56 17.03 18.79
N LYS A 98 13.52 15.85 19.43
CA LYS A 98 14.24 15.57 20.68
C LYS A 98 15.73 15.26 20.47
N VAL A 99 16.11 14.59 19.38
CA VAL A 99 17.47 14.11 19.09
C VAL A 99 18.29 15.16 18.31
N LEU A 100 17.69 16.13 17.66
CA LEU A 100 18.40 17.29 17.09
C LEU A 100 19.17 18.13 18.15
N ALA A 101 19.04 17.74 19.45
CA ALA A 101 19.98 18.10 20.48
C ALA A 101 21.24 17.19 20.54
N THR A 102 21.33 16.05 19.80
CA THR A 102 22.44 15.10 19.94
C THR A 102 22.47 14.14 18.74
N GLU A 103 23.35 14.36 17.76
CA GLU A 103 23.80 13.53 16.60
C GLU A 103 22.77 12.84 15.65
N PRO A 104 23.09 12.71 14.32
CA PRO A 104 22.19 12.14 13.31
C PRO A 104 22.29 10.61 13.19
N PRO A 105 21.19 9.87 12.98
CA PRO A 105 21.21 8.44 12.79
C PRO A 105 21.49 8.04 11.33
N ALA A 106 22.21 6.92 11.17
CA ALA A 106 22.56 6.29 9.90
C ALA A 106 21.33 5.60 9.25
N VAL A 107 21.24 5.72 7.92
CA VAL A 107 20.21 5.09 7.09
C VAL A 107 20.63 3.65 6.79
N THR A 108 19.80 2.67 7.16
CA THR A 108 19.97 1.26 6.80
C THR A 108 19.14 0.92 5.56
N GLN A 109 19.81 0.49 4.50
CA GLN A 109 19.19 -0.06 3.29
C GLN A 109 19.19 -1.59 3.39
N GLY A 110 18.01 -2.21 3.20
CA GLY A 110 17.88 -3.67 3.13
C GLY A 110 18.29 -4.23 1.76
N SER A 111 18.93 -5.42 1.76
CA SER A 111 19.53 -6.07 0.60
C SER A 111 18.58 -7.07 -0.08
N PRO A 112 18.58 -7.23 -1.42
CA PRO A 112 17.69 -8.15 -2.14
C PRO A 112 18.39 -9.47 -2.55
N VAL A 113 17.58 -10.51 -2.78
CA VAL A 113 17.96 -11.85 -3.29
C VAL A 113 17.77 -11.89 -4.81
N GLU A 114 18.64 -12.60 -5.55
CA GLU A 114 18.99 -12.32 -6.95
C GLU A 114 18.01 -12.73 -8.08
N ASP A 115 17.03 -13.61 -7.91
CA ASP A 115 16.14 -14.07 -8.99
C ASP A 115 14.81 -13.32 -9.13
N GLU A 116 14.48 -12.45 -8.19
CA GLU A 116 13.33 -11.53 -8.21
C GLU A 116 13.69 -10.14 -8.78
N VAL A 117 14.95 -9.96 -9.17
CA VAL A 117 15.61 -8.65 -9.37
C VAL A 117 15.01 -7.83 -10.50
N PHE A 118 14.61 -8.43 -11.62
CA PHE A 118 14.16 -7.67 -12.80
C PHE A 118 12.73 -7.12 -12.63
N TYR A 119 11.82 -7.96 -12.14
CA TYR A 119 10.44 -7.55 -11.84
C TYR A 119 10.38 -6.57 -10.64
N GLU A 120 11.26 -6.74 -9.65
CA GLU A 120 11.41 -5.80 -8.53
C GLU A 120 12.01 -4.46 -8.96
N LEU A 121 12.95 -4.43 -9.89
CA LEU A 121 13.56 -3.18 -10.39
C LEU A 121 12.52 -2.30 -11.09
N SER A 122 11.73 -2.85 -12.02
CA SER A 122 10.66 -2.11 -12.70
C SER A 122 9.56 -1.67 -11.72
N THR A 123 9.21 -2.53 -10.77
CA THR A 123 8.24 -2.18 -9.72
C THR A 123 8.77 -1.09 -8.79
N ARG A 124 10.05 -1.14 -8.39
CA ARG A 124 10.69 -0.10 -7.56
C ARG A 124 10.76 1.23 -8.28
N GLN A 125 11.07 1.22 -9.57
CA GLN A 125 11.08 2.43 -10.40
C GLN A 125 9.68 3.03 -10.49
N ALA A 126 8.66 2.22 -10.78
CA ALA A 126 7.27 2.68 -10.84
C ALA A 126 6.80 3.27 -9.49
N VAL A 127 7.11 2.62 -8.36
CA VAL A 127 6.82 3.13 -7.01
C VAL A 127 7.53 4.45 -6.77
N ALA A 128 8.81 4.57 -7.14
CA ALA A 128 9.58 5.81 -6.98
C ALA A 128 9.03 6.95 -7.86
N MET A 129 8.55 6.65 -9.06
CA MET A 129 7.90 7.64 -9.93
C MET A 129 6.61 8.16 -9.30
N VAL A 130 5.75 7.27 -8.79
CA VAL A 130 4.51 7.67 -8.08
C VAL A 130 4.84 8.48 -6.83
N ALA A 131 5.87 8.08 -6.07
CA ALA A 131 6.32 8.82 -4.88
C ALA A 131 6.88 10.21 -5.21
N GLY A 132 7.35 10.44 -6.44
CA GLY A 132 7.81 11.74 -6.94
C GLY A 132 6.69 12.74 -7.27
N LEU A 133 5.44 12.30 -7.33
CA LEU A 133 4.29 13.17 -7.50
C LEU A 133 4.07 14.07 -6.28
N SER A 134 3.24 15.14 -6.43
CA SER A 134 2.79 15.85 -5.24
C SER A 134 2.11 14.87 -4.26
N LYS A 135 2.27 15.11 -2.95
CA LYS A 135 1.77 14.21 -1.89
C LYS A 135 0.32 13.78 -2.11
N ASP A 136 -0.53 14.71 -2.53
CA ASP A 136 -1.95 14.50 -2.78
C ASP A 136 -2.19 13.58 -3.98
N GLN A 137 -1.43 13.78 -5.06
CA GLN A 137 -1.50 12.95 -6.26
C GLN A 137 -0.93 11.56 -6.00
N ALA A 138 0.24 11.48 -5.36
CA ALA A 138 0.89 10.22 -5.01
C ALA A 138 -0.05 9.32 -4.18
N GLU A 139 -0.67 9.86 -3.12
CA GLU A 139 -1.56 9.10 -2.25
C GLU A 139 -2.84 8.65 -2.98
N VAL A 140 -3.42 9.51 -3.84
CA VAL A 140 -4.59 9.16 -4.65
C VAL A 140 -4.23 8.08 -5.68
N VAL A 141 -3.12 8.23 -6.41
CA VAL A 141 -2.67 7.23 -7.40
C VAL A 141 -2.37 5.90 -6.70
N ALA A 142 -1.68 5.90 -5.57
CA ALA A 142 -1.36 4.70 -4.83
C ALA A 142 -2.63 3.95 -4.36
N LEU A 143 -3.61 4.65 -3.81
CA LEU A 143 -4.87 4.04 -3.37
C LEU A 143 -5.73 3.54 -4.56
N ARG A 144 -5.74 4.27 -5.69
CA ARG A 144 -6.53 3.89 -6.87
C ARG A 144 -5.88 2.75 -7.67
N VAL A 145 -4.58 2.86 -7.93
CA VAL A 145 -3.87 1.96 -8.86
C VAL A 145 -3.22 0.79 -8.11
N ILE A 146 -2.46 1.06 -7.04
CA ILE A 146 -1.73 0.03 -6.32
C ILE A 146 -2.68 -0.75 -5.39
N ALA A 147 -3.46 -0.06 -4.58
CA ALA A 147 -4.42 -0.71 -3.68
C ALA A 147 -5.67 -1.21 -4.41
N GLY A 148 -6.00 -0.70 -5.61
CA GLY A 148 -7.15 -1.10 -6.41
C GLY A 148 -8.49 -0.67 -5.81
N LEU A 149 -8.53 0.44 -5.07
CA LEU A 149 -9.76 0.95 -4.45
C LEU A 149 -10.58 1.76 -5.45
N ASP A 150 -11.90 1.79 -5.28
CA ASP A 150 -12.77 2.68 -6.04
C ASP A 150 -12.64 4.14 -5.60
N THR A 151 -13.22 5.07 -6.37
CA THR A 151 -13.14 6.50 -6.11
C THR A 151 -13.80 6.90 -4.78
N GLU A 152 -14.90 6.25 -4.45
CA GLU A 152 -15.69 6.50 -3.26
C GLU A 152 -14.96 6.03 -2.00
N ALA A 153 -14.31 4.87 -2.05
CA ALA A 153 -13.47 4.37 -0.96
C ALA A 153 -12.27 5.30 -0.72
N VAL A 154 -11.57 5.70 -1.79
CA VAL A 154 -10.47 6.67 -1.68
C VAL A 154 -10.94 8.01 -1.12
N ALA A 155 -12.10 8.49 -1.55
CA ALA A 155 -12.70 9.73 -1.04
C ALA A 155 -12.97 9.64 0.47
N ARG A 156 -13.51 8.50 0.95
CA ARG A 156 -13.72 8.23 2.38
C ARG A 156 -12.39 8.20 3.16
N ILE A 157 -11.40 7.46 2.67
CA ILE A 157 -10.09 7.32 3.32
C ILE A 157 -9.38 8.66 3.45
N LEU A 158 -9.39 9.46 2.38
CA LEU A 158 -8.70 10.74 2.33
C LEU A 158 -9.53 11.91 2.86
N ARG A 159 -10.81 11.67 3.21
CA ARG A 159 -11.77 12.70 3.61
C ARG A 159 -11.91 13.81 2.56
N LYS A 160 -11.98 13.40 1.28
CA LYS A 160 -12.14 14.27 0.11
C LYS A 160 -13.48 14.05 -0.58
N LYS A 161 -13.85 14.99 -1.46
CA LYS A 161 -14.97 14.79 -2.37
C LYS A 161 -14.53 13.86 -3.52
N PRO A 162 -15.42 12.95 -4.02
CA PRO A 162 -15.09 12.06 -5.15
C PRO A 162 -14.59 12.80 -6.39
N GLY A 163 -15.15 13.99 -6.69
CA GLY A 163 -14.65 14.84 -7.77
C GLY A 163 -13.20 15.30 -7.60
N ALA A 164 -12.79 15.63 -6.36
CA ALA A 164 -11.40 16.00 -6.08
C ALA A 164 -10.46 14.80 -6.25
N VAL A 165 -10.89 13.58 -5.89
CA VAL A 165 -10.13 12.35 -6.13
C VAL A 165 -9.94 12.11 -7.63
N ARG A 166 -10.99 12.25 -8.45
CA ARG A 166 -10.89 12.09 -9.91
C ARG A 166 -9.91 13.08 -10.52
N VAL A 167 -9.96 14.35 -10.10
CA VAL A 167 -9.05 15.40 -10.59
C VAL A 167 -7.61 15.11 -10.19
N ALA A 168 -7.37 14.73 -8.93
CA ALA A 168 -6.03 14.39 -8.44
C ALA A 168 -5.46 13.15 -9.17
N LEU A 169 -6.29 12.12 -9.37
CA LEU A 169 -5.91 10.93 -10.14
C LEU A 169 -5.51 11.30 -11.58
N HIS A 170 -6.37 12.04 -12.28
CA HIS A 170 -6.10 12.45 -13.66
C HIS A 170 -4.80 13.26 -13.78
N ARG A 171 -4.58 14.23 -12.87
CA ARG A 171 -3.35 15.02 -12.87
C ARG A 171 -2.12 14.18 -12.53
N GLY A 172 -2.24 13.26 -11.58
CA GLY A 172 -1.15 12.34 -11.22
C GLY A 172 -0.78 11.41 -12.38
N LEU A 173 -1.76 10.78 -13.03
CA LEU A 173 -1.52 9.90 -14.18
C LEU A 173 -0.94 10.66 -15.37
N ARG A 174 -1.40 11.89 -15.63
CA ARG A 174 -0.83 12.73 -16.69
C ARG A 174 0.62 13.09 -16.36
N ALA A 175 0.94 13.49 -15.14
CA ALA A 175 2.30 13.81 -14.74
C ALA A 175 3.24 12.60 -14.86
N LEU A 176 2.73 11.37 -14.61
CA LEU A 176 3.49 10.14 -14.85
C LEU A 176 3.69 9.91 -16.35
N SER A 177 2.65 10.05 -17.16
CA SER A 177 2.75 9.88 -18.62
C SER A 177 3.72 10.87 -19.27
N ASP A 178 3.84 12.06 -18.72
CA ASP A 178 4.76 13.11 -19.21
C ASP A 178 6.19 12.93 -18.66
N ASP A 179 6.45 11.91 -17.80
CA ASP A 179 7.76 11.66 -17.20
C ASP A 179 8.69 10.95 -18.21
N PRO A 180 9.86 11.55 -18.57
CA PRO A 180 10.76 10.97 -19.54
C PRO A 180 11.33 9.60 -19.16
N ARG A 181 11.27 9.21 -17.89
CA ARG A 181 11.70 7.89 -17.43
C ARG A 181 10.78 6.76 -17.91
N ILE A 182 9.53 7.05 -18.26
CA ILE A 182 8.61 6.05 -18.84
C ILE A 182 9.06 5.61 -20.23
N ALA A 183 9.51 6.54 -21.07
CA ALA A 183 10.01 6.20 -22.40
C ALA A 183 11.21 5.24 -22.35
N GLN A 184 12.03 5.30 -21.31
CA GLN A 184 13.18 4.40 -21.11
C GLN A 184 12.78 2.99 -20.68
N ILE A 185 11.61 2.81 -20.06
CA ILE A 185 11.10 1.49 -19.65
C ILE A 185 10.55 0.72 -20.87
N GLU A 186 9.91 1.43 -21.81
CA GLU A 186 9.38 0.82 -23.05
C GLU A 186 10.48 0.35 -24.02
N GLU A 187 11.69 0.97 -23.98
CA GLU A 187 12.83 0.55 -24.82
C GLU A 187 13.53 -0.71 -24.33
N VAL A 188 13.32 -1.13 -23.09
CA VAL A 188 13.97 -2.34 -22.50
C VAL A 188 13.15 -3.62 -22.76
N ASP A 189 11.87 -3.51 -23.12
CA ASP A 189 10.96 -4.63 -23.40
C ASP A 189 10.88 -5.01 -24.90
N LEU A 190 11.79 -4.49 -25.76
CA LEU A 190 11.95 -4.84 -27.18
C LEU A 190 13.27 -5.55 -27.44
#